data_4fbd89112b75da6cf9c23215727e5f8f
#
_entry.id   4fbd89112b75da6cf9c23215727e5f8f
#
_cell.length_a   1.000
_cell.length_b   1.000
_cell.length_c   1.000
_cell.angle_alpha   90.00
_cell.angle_beta   90.00
_cell.angle_gamma   90.00
#
_symmetry.space_group_name_H-M   'P 1'
#
loop_
_entity.id
_entity.type
_entity.pdbx_description
1 polymer ?
#
loop_
_entity_poly.entity_id
_entity_poly.type
_entity_poly.pdbx_seq_one_letter_code
_entity_poly.pdbx_strand_id
1 'polypeptide(L)'
;MKRSLVITLNLLTWTLLAVYLSFSLRYTSQRKKEQLCREVRVTVLDSAERNFITPAMVRAWFAAEKMKLVGTELSSINTLELERFVRRRGFVRTARVYTSMDGRLNVELTQRRPVVRFNTQNGYNFYVTDDGYVLPQQRYFVVYGPVVTGYVPFPFKPDYVGPLDRFAGNPEKKVQKNYSFLVKLINFVKFVDSDDFWKAFIVQVHVVGSQAGDGYDPDIEIVPRAGDQVIMLGSVDGYEQKLAKLLSFYRHAVAYEGWNCCSYINLKYKDQIVCIE
;
A
#
# COMPACT_ATOMS: atom_id res chain seq x y z
N MET A 1 73.06 13.27 -12.44
CA MET A 1 72.89 11.90 -11.92
C MET A 1 71.83 11.76 -10.81
N LYS A 2 71.75 12.62 -9.78
CA LYS A 2 70.78 12.44 -8.68
C LYS A 2 69.28 12.57 -9.11
N ARG A 3 68.90 13.45 -10.05
CA ARG A 3 67.53 13.62 -10.51
C ARG A 3 67.00 12.42 -11.33
N SER A 4 67.81 11.82 -12.17
CA SER A 4 67.46 10.66 -12.97
C SER A 4 67.20 9.43 -12.07
N LEU A 5 67.98 9.25 -10.99
CA LEU A 5 67.83 8.16 -10.06
C LEU A 5 66.53 8.28 -9.24
N VAL A 6 66.10 9.49 -8.89
CA VAL A 6 64.82 9.74 -8.20
C VAL A 6 63.62 9.45 -9.09
N ILE A 7 63.71 9.80 -10.36
CA ILE A 7 62.64 9.54 -11.35
C ILE A 7 62.49 8.03 -11.58
N THR A 8 63.59 7.30 -11.75
CA THR A 8 63.55 5.83 -11.91
C THR A 8 63.03 5.13 -10.67
N LEU A 9 63.36 5.58 -9.48
CA LEU A 9 62.86 5.02 -8.23
C LEU A 9 61.38 5.25 -8.08
N ASN A 10 60.87 6.46 -8.40
CA ASN A 10 59.45 6.77 -8.40
C ASN A 10 58.67 5.92 -9.41
N LEU A 11 59.15 5.76 -10.60
CA LEU A 11 58.55 4.89 -11.62
C LEU A 11 58.45 3.44 -11.14
N LEU A 12 59.51 2.94 -10.49
CA LEU A 12 59.58 1.58 -9.96
C LEU A 12 58.56 1.39 -8.82
N THR A 13 58.42 2.39 -7.91
CA THR A 13 57.40 2.32 -6.83
C THR A 13 55.96 2.35 -7.39
N TRP A 14 55.69 3.18 -8.39
CA TRP A 14 54.35 3.22 -9.02
C TRP A 14 54.02 1.93 -9.76
N THR A 15 54.97 1.33 -10.48
CA THR A 15 54.77 0.03 -11.14
C THR A 15 54.52 -1.09 -10.15
N LEU A 16 55.26 -1.12 -9.05
CA LEU A 16 55.08 -2.12 -7.97
C LEU A 16 53.71 -1.99 -7.29
N LEU A 17 53.27 -0.74 -7.08
CA LEU A 17 51.96 -0.43 -6.52
C LEU A 17 50.83 -0.86 -7.48
N ALA A 18 50.98 -0.59 -8.78
CA ALA A 18 50.00 -1.00 -9.78
C ALA A 18 49.88 -2.52 -9.90
N VAL A 19 51.02 -3.25 -9.86
CA VAL A 19 51.03 -4.73 -9.84
C VAL A 19 50.37 -5.28 -8.56
N TYR A 20 50.69 -4.71 -7.42
CA TYR A 20 50.07 -5.11 -6.14
C TYR A 20 48.55 -4.89 -6.15
N LEU A 21 48.09 -3.72 -6.62
CA LEU A 21 46.66 -3.44 -6.71
C LEU A 21 45.97 -4.39 -7.70
N SER A 22 46.56 -4.66 -8.84
CA SER A 22 46.03 -5.58 -9.84
C SER A 22 45.90 -7.01 -9.28
N PHE A 23 46.93 -7.48 -8.58
CA PHE A 23 46.93 -8.79 -7.93
C PHE A 23 45.91 -8.85 -6.81
N SER A 24 45.83 -7.83 -5.95
CA SER A 24 44.87 -7.74 -4.84
C SER A 24 43.43 -7.73 -5.34
N LEU A 25 43.14 -6.97 -6.39
CA LEU A 25 41.82 -6.93 -7.01
C LEU A 25 41.42 -8.30 -7.61
N ARG A 26 42.32 -8.97 -8.31
CA ARG A 26 42.07 -10.32 -8.87
C ARG A 26 41.84 -11.35 -7.77
N TYR A 27 42.67 -11.35 -6.74
CA TYR A 27 42.55 -12.28 -5.61
C TYR A 27 41.24 -12.09 -4.84
N THR A 28 40.85 -10.84 -4.57
CA THR A 28 39.59 -10.52 -3.90
C THR A 28 38.38 -10.87 -4.76
N SER A 29 38.50 -10.66 -6.08
CA SER A 29 37.42 -11.00 -7.04
C SER A 29 37.20 -12.51 -7.15
N GLN A 30 38.25 -13.31 -7.15
CA GLN A 30 38.14 -14.78 -7.16
C GLN A 30 37.49 -15.34 -5.89
N ARG A 31 37.91 -14.87 -4.72
CA ARG A 31 37.28 -15.27 -3.45
C ARG A 31 35.79 -14.94 -3.37
N LYS A 32 35.38 -13.82 -3.96
CA LYS A 32 33.95 -13.47 -4.05
C LYS A 32 33.16 -14.43 -4.93
N LYS A 33 33.76 -14.95 -6.00
CA LYS A 33 33.07 -15.87 -6.92
C LYS A 33 32.82 -17.24 -6.31
N GLU A 34 33.69 -17.74 -5.45
CA GLU A 34 33.61 -19.06 -4.83
C GLU A 34 32.77 -19.09 -3.53
N GLN A 35 32.27 -17.94 -3.10
CA GLN A 35 31.54 -17.81 -1.86
C GLN A 35 30.10 -18.37 -2.02
N LEU A 36 29.78 -19.40 -1.26
CA LEU A 36 28.43 -20.00 -1.23
C LEU A 36 27.51 -19.22 -0.30
N CYS A 37 26.25 -19.13 -0.67
CA CYS A 37 25.18 -18.61 0.16
C CYS A 37 24.96 -19.53 1.37
N ARG A 38 25.29 -19.04 2.57
CA ARG A 38 25.13 -19.80 3.83
C ARG A 38 23.73 -19.65 4.41
N GLU A 39 23.14 -18.45 4.26
CA GLU A 39 21.87 -18.11 4.88
C GLU A 39 21.13 -17.08 4.03
N VAL A 40 19.80 -17.18 3.99
CA VAL A 40 18.91 -16.14 3.47
C VAL A 40 18.33 -15.38 4.67
N ARG A 41 18.81 -14.15 4.88
CA ARG A 41 18.32 -13.25 5.92
C ARG A 41 17.21 -12.37 5.34
N VAL A 42 16.03 -12.47 5.92
CA VAL A 42 14.88 -11.64 5.53
C VAL A 42 14.59 -10.64 6.66
N THR A 43 14.57 -9.36 6.33
CA THR A 43 14.28 -8.26 7.25
C THR A 43 13.08 -7.48 6.73
N VAL A 44 12.01 -7.45 7.50
CA VAL A 44 10.83 -6.60 7.24
C VAL A 44 11.02 -5.32 8.03
N LEU A 45 11.29 -4.21 7.34
CA LEU A 45 11.76 -2.96 7.97
C LEU A 45 10.67 -2.27 8.79
N ASP A 46 9.39 -2.48 8.45
CA ASP A 46 8.21 -1.89 9.09
C ASP A 46 7.38 -2.92 9.88
N SER A 47 8.01 -4.00 10.34
CA SER A 47 7.33 -5.09 11.07
C SER A 47 6.74 -4.66 12.42
N ALA A 48 7.28 -3.61 13.05
CA ALA A 48 6.75 -3.07 14.31
C ALA A 48 5.39 -2.39 14.13
N GLU A 49 5.14 -1.81 12.97
CA GLU A 49 3.89 -1.11 12.66
C GLU A 49 2.87 -2.02 11.96
N ARG A 50 3.36 -3.01 11.21
CA ARG A 50 2.55 -3.85 10.32
C ARG A 50 3.09 -5.26 10.27
N ASN A 51 2.20 -6.22 10.28
CA ASN A 51 2.59 -7.63 10.33
C ASN A 51 1.87 -8.47 9.25
N PHE A 52 1.77 -7.92 8.01
CA PHE A 52 1.19 -8.65 6.87
C PHE A 52 2.16 -9.69 6.30
N ILE A 53 3.46 -9.39 6.36
CA ILE A 53 4.51 -10.23 5.82
C ILE A 53 5.48 -10.57 6.93
N THR A 54 5.70 -11.86 7.11
CA THR A 54 6.72 -12.36 8.03
C THR A 54 7.94 -12.87 7.28
N PRO A 55 9.14 -12.90 7.89
CA PRO A 55 10.32 -13.50 7.29
C PRO A 55 10.11 -14.96 6.88
N ALA A 56 9.28 -15.71 7.62
CA ALA A 56 8.93 -17.08 7.30
C ALA A 56 8.13 -17.19 6.00
N MET A 57 7.16 -16.28 5.77
CA MET A 57 6.40 -16.24 4.53
C MET A 57 7.29 -15.98 3.31
N VAL A 58 8.23 -15.05 3.41
CA VAL A 58 9.15 -14.76 2.29
C VAL A 58 10.02 -15.98 1.96
N ARG A 59 10.54 -16.67 2.98
CA ARG A 59 11.27 -17.92 2.76
C ARG A 59 10.38 -19.00 2.13
N ALA A 60 9.11 -19.10 2.55
CA ALA A 60 8.15 -20.03 1.95
C ALA A 60 7.87 -19.71 0.47
N TRP A 61 7.85 -18.42 0.07
CA TRP A 61 7.70 -18.06 -1.34
C TRP A 61 8.86 -18.56 -2.20
N PHE A 62 10.11 -18.43 -1.72
CA PHE A 62 11.27 -18.97 -2.43
C PHE A 62 11.22 -20.51 -2.52
N ALA A 63 10.79 -21.16 -1.43
CA ALA A 63 10.65 -22.62 -1.41
C ALA A 63 9.56 -23.13 -2.37
N ALA A 64 8.42 -22.43 -2.46
CA ALA A 64 7.32 -22.78 -3.37
C ALA A 64 7.75 -22.73 -4.84
N GLU A 65 8.63 -21.78 -5.21
CA GLU A 65 9.22 -21.70 -6.56
C GLU A 65 10.45 -22.60 -6.74
N LYS A 66 10.72 -23.46 -5.77
CA LYS A 66 11.88 -24.40 -5.78
C LYS A 66 13.24 -23.69 -5.98
N MET A 67 13.35 -22.45 -5.52
CA MET A 67 14.59 -21.67 -5.60
C MET A 67 15.58 -22.17 -4.55
N LYS A 68 16.62 -22.89 -4.98
CA LYS A 68 17.73 -23.33 -4.11
C LYS A 68 18.71 -22.14 -3.95
N LEU A 69 18.53 -21.33 -2.93
CA LEU A 69 19.38 -20.17 -2.67
C LEU A 69 20.56 -20.53 -1.75
N VAL A 70 20.30 -21.30 -0.69
CA VAL A 70 21.34 -21.77 0.24
C VAL A 70 22.18 -22.85 -0.44
N GLY A 71 23.51 -22.71 -0.34
CA GLY A 71 24.47 -23.58 -1.01
C GLY A 71 24.78 -23.22 -2.46
N THR A 72 24.14 -22.21 -3.03
CA THR A 72 24.44 -21.70 -4.38
C THR A 72 25.51 -20.61 -4.29
N GLU A 73 26.36 -20.49 -5.29
CA GLU A 73 27.36 -19.43 -5.39
C GLU A 73 26.69 -18.05 -5.38
N LEU A 74 27.10 -17.15 -4.49
CA LEU A 74 26.54 -15.79 -4.40
C LEU A 74 26.67 -15.01 -5.71
N SER A 75 27.73 -15.26 -6.49
CA SER A 75 27.98 -14.64 -7.79
C SER A 75 26.97 -15.07 -8.86
N SER A 76 26.39 -16.26 -8.75
CA SER A 76 25.40 -16.81 -9.69
C SER A 76 23.97 -16.41 -9.34
N ILE A 77 23.72 -15.90 -8.13
CA ILE A 77 22.40 -15.47 -7.70
C ILE A 77 22.03 -14.15 -8.37
N ASN A 78 20.99 -14.17 -9.20
CA ASN A 78 20.43 -12.95 -9.79
C ASN A 78 19.58 -12.19 -8.76
N THR A 79 20.22 -11.28 -8.01
CA THR A 79 19.57 -10.49 -6.96
C THR A 79 18.44 -9.61 -7.50
N LEU A 80 18.57 -9.09 -8.74
CA LEU A 80 17.55 -8.26 -9.38
C LEU A 80 16.28 -9.06 -9.71
N GLU A 81 16.45 -10.31 -10.13
CA GLU A 81 15.31 -11.21 -10.40
C GLU A 81 14.58 -11.56 -9.10
N LEU A 82 15.31 -11.86 -8.03
CA LEU A 82 14.74 -12.11 -6.70
C LEU A 82 14.01 -10.87 -6.16
N GLU A 83 14.58 -9.69 -6.35
CA GLU A 83 13.93 -8.43 -5.97
C GLU A 83 12.61 -8.23 -6.71
N ARG A 84 12.60 -8.45 -8.02
CA ARG A 84 11.38 -8.38 -8.85
C ARG A 84 10.36 -9.43 -8.41
N PHE A 85 10.82 -10.65 -8.11
CA PHE A 85 9.97 -11.73 -7.62
C PHE A 85 9.28 -11.37 -6.30
N VAL A 86 10.02 -10.87 -5.31
CA VAL A 86 9.47 -10.44 -4.02
C VAL A 86 8.51 -9.25 -4.22
N ARG A 87 8.88 -8.28 -5.06
CA ARG A 87 8.07 -7.08 -5.33
C ARG A 87 6.74 -7.38 -6.04
N ARG A 88 6.65 -8.48 -6.80
CA ARG A 88 5.38 -8.92 -7.43
C ARG A 88 4.34 -9.37 -6.41
N ARG A 89 4.73 -9.66 -5.17
CA ARG A 89 3.79 -9.96 -4.09
C ARG A 89 3.08 -8.69 -3.69
N GLY A 90 1.76 -8.65 -3.85
CA GLY A 90 0.95 -7.42 -3.74
C GLY A 90 1.15 -6.63 -2.46
N PHE A 91 1.39 -7.30 -1.32
CA PHE A 91 1.64 -6.65 -0.02
C PHE A 91 3.04 -6.03 0.13
N VAL A 92 3.98 -6.31 -0.78
CA VAL A 92 5.32 -5.73 -0.76
C VAL A 92 5.31 -4.38 -1.49
N ARG A 93 5.72 -3.31 -0.80
CA ARG A 93 5.88 -1.99 -1.38
C ARG A 93 7.23 -1.84 -2.05
N THR A 94 8.28 -2.11 -1.28
CA THR A 94 9.65 -2.10 -1.77
C THR A 94 10.35 -3.39 -1.38
N ALA A 95 11.27 -3.84 -2.21
CA ALA A 95 12.17 -4.93 -1.90
C ALA A 95 13.57 -4.57 -2.38
N ARG A 96 14.57 -4.92 -1.60
CA ARG A 96 15.99 -4.81 -1.93
C ARG A 96 16.64 -6.15 -1.62
N VAL A 97 17.35 -6.70 -2.59
CA VAL A 97 18.06 -7.98 -2.43
C VAL A 97 19.54 -7.75 -2.74
N TYR A 98 20.40 -8.10 -1.79
CA TYR A 98 21.83 -7.95 -1.95
C TYR A 98 22.61 -9.04 -1.21
N THR A 99 23.80 -9.30 -1.67
CA THR A 99 24.74 -10.25 -1.04
C THR A 99 25.71 -9.51 -0.14
N SER A 100 26.09 -10.12 0.97
CA SER A 100 27.10 -9.59 1.90
C SER A 100 28.35 -10.46 1.92
N MET A 101 29.47 -9.88 2.35
CA MET A 101 30.78 -10.55 2.36
C MET A 101 30.87 -11.73 3.33
N ASP A 102 29.94 -11.85 4.26
CA ASP A 102 29.85 -12.96 5.22
C ASP A 102 29.12 -14.21 4.68
N GLY A 103 28.78 -14.19 3.38
CA GLY A 103 28.10 -15.32 2.74
C GLY A 103 26.60 -15.32 2.91
N ARG A 104 25.99 -14.17 3.20
CA ARG A 104 24.54 -14.04 3.36
C ARG A 104 23.87 -13.38 2.16
N LEU A 105 22.69 -13.88 1.82
CA LEU A 105 21.76 -13.21 0.93
C LEU A 105 20.76 -12.43 1.79
N ASN A 106 20.80 -11.11 1.73
CA ASN A 106 19.92 -10.24 2.49
C ASN A 106 18.73 -9.83 1.62
N VAL A 107 17.53 -9.95 2.18
CA VAL A 107 16.26 -9.53 1.57
C VAL A 107 15.60 -8.54 2.52
N GLU A 108 15.64 -7.27 2.18
CA GLU A 108 14.97 -6.20 2.93
C GLU A 108 13.71 -5.78 2.19
N LEU A 109 12.62 -5.63 2.91
CA LEU A 109 11.37 -5.22 2.32
C LEU A 109 10.57 -4.30 3.24
N THR A 110 9.71 -3.48 2.62
CA THR A 110 8.66 -2.74 3.29
C THR A 110 7.30 -3.19 2.78
N GLN A 111 6.29 -3.07 3.63
CA GLN A 111 4.92 -3.49 3.32
C GLN A 111 4.08 -2.31 2.81
N ARG A 112 3.07 -2.59 1.98
CA ARG A 112 2.03 -1.60 1.65
C ARG A 112 1.13 -1.37 2.85
N ARG A 113 0.63 -0.16 2.98
CA ARG A 113 -0.33 0.22 4.02
C ARG A 113 -1.74 0.21 3.43
N PRO A 114 -2.57 -0.78 3.75
CA PRO A 114 -3.99 -0.73 3.44
C PRO A 114 -4.66 0.42 4.22
N VAL A 115 -5.48 1.21 3.53
CA VAL A 115 -6.19 2.37 4.11
C VAL A 115 -7.69 2.24 4.00
N VAL A 116 -8.18 1.48 3.02
CA VAL A 116 -9.61 1.26 2.79
C VAL A 116 -9.89 -0.23 2.69
N ARG A 117 -10.92 -0.69 3.41
CA ARG A 117 -11.47 -2.03 3.29
C ARG A 117 -12.80 -1.98 2.57
N PHE A 118 -12.91 -2.72 1.48
CA PHE A 118 -14.17 -2.94 0.77
C PHE A 118 -14.75 -4.30 1.17
N ASN A 119 -16.03 -4.30 1.53
CA ASN A 119 -16.83 -5.49 1.76
C ASN A 119 -18.21 -5.23 1.16
N THR A 120 -18.33 -5.47 -0.14
CA THR A 120 -19.45 -4.98 -0.94
C THR A 120 -20.46 -6.05 -1.27
N GLN A 121 -21.72 -5.64 -1.48
CA GLN A 121 -22.82 -6.55 -1.79
C GLN A 121 -22.69 -7.19 -3.17
N ASN A 122 -21.94 -6.56 -4.09
CA ASN A 122 -21.65 -7.10 -5.41
C ASN A 122 -20.42 -8.05 -5.44
N GLY A 123 -20.00 -8.55 -4.28
CA GLY A 123 -18.99 -9.61 -4.16
C GLY A 123 -17.53 -9.14 -4.20
N TYR A 124 -17.27 -7.84 -4.14
CA TYR A 124 -15.90 -7.31 -4.09
C TYR A 124 -15.41 -7.20 -2.65
N ASN A 125 -14.43 -8.03 -2.30
CA ASN A 125 -13.82 -8.08 -0.97
C ASN A 125 -12.31 -7.90 -1.10
N PHE A 126 -11.83 -6.67 -0.86
CA PHE A 126 -10.41 -6.34 -1.03
C PHE A 126 -10.01 -5.13 -0.18
N TYR A 127 -8.71 -4.86 -0.14
CA TYR A 127 -8.13 -3.65 0.43
C TYR A 127 -7.59 -2.74 -0.66
N VAL A 128 -7.62 -1.44 -0.42
CA VAL A 128 -6.85 -0.46 -1.19
C VAL A 128 -5.81 0.17 -0.28
N THR A 129 -4.59 0.27 -0.78
CA THR A 129 -3.45 0.82 -0.05
C THR A 129 -3.30 2.32 -0.26
N ASP A 130 -2.45 2.95 0.55
CA ASP A 130 -2.13 4.38 0.46
C ASP A 130 -1.53 4.79 -0.89
N ASP A 131 -0.80 3.86 -1.55
CA ASP A 131 -0.24 4.03 -2.89
C ASP A 131 -1.20 3.58 -4.02
N GLY A 132 -2.47 3.34 -3.70
CA GLY A 132 -3.51 3.02 -4.70
C GLY A 132 -3.39 1.61 -5.29
N TYR A 133 -2.89 0.65 -4.53
CA TYR A 133 -2.80 -0.75 -4.97
C TYR A 133 -3.96 -1.56 -4.41
N VAL A 134 -4.62 -2.37 -5.24
CA VAL A 134 -5.70 -3.29 -4.85
C VAL A 134 -5.11 -4.61 -4.38
N LEU A 135 -5.50 -5.04 -3.17
CA LEU A 135 -5.02 -6.25 -2.52
C LEU A 135 -6.19 -7.15 -2.11
N PRO A 136 -6.09 -8.48 -2.25
CA PRO A 136 -7.11 -9.40 -1.76
C PRO A 136 -7.19 -9.36 -0.24
N GLN A 137 -8.38 -9.65 0.31
CA GLN A 137 -8.52 -9.87 1.74
C GLN A 137 -7.67 -11.05 2.21
N GLN A 138 -7.03 -10.90 3.36
CA GLN A 138 -6.33 -11.99 4.05
C GLN A 138 -7.12 -12.46 5.27
N ARG A 139 -7.17 -13.77 5.49
CA ARG A 139 -7.95 -14.38 6.58
C ARG A 139 -7.46 -14.00 7.98
N TYR A 140 -6.19 -13.67 8.12
CA TYR A 140 -5.54 -13.47 9.42
C TYR A 140 -5.23 -12.01 9.74
N PHE A 141 -5.65 -11.10 8.90
CA PHE A 141 -5.35 -9.69 9.08
C PHE A 141 -6.57 -8.81 8.81
N VAL A 142 -6.85 -7.92 9.75
CA VAL A 142 -7.93 -6.93 9.64
C VAL A 142 -7.31 -5.54 9.71
N VAL A 143 -7.64 -4.70 8.72
CA VAL A 143 -7.29 -3.28 8.74
C VAL A 143 -8.30 -2.55 9.63
N TYR A 144 -7.80 -1.80 10.60
CA TYR A 144 -8.63 -0.92 11.41
C TYR A 144 -8.88 0.38 10.64
N GLY A 145 -10.12 0.67 10.36
CA GLY A 145 -10.57 1.86 9.64
C GLY A 145 -12.00 1.69 9.15
N PRO A 146 -12.57 2.73 8.54
CA PRO A 146 -13.91 2.67 7.98
C PRO A 146 -14.02 1.57 6.92
N VAL A 147 -15.12 0.81 6.97
CA VAL A 147 -15.42 -0.23 5.99
C VAL A 147 -16.36 0.34 4.94
N VAL A 148 -16.01 0.18 3.68
CA VAL A 148 -16.88 0.55 2.56
C VAL A 148 -17.75 -0.64 2.18
N THR A 149 -19.08 -0.42 2.18
CA THR A 149 -20.09 -1.43 1.90
C THR A 149 -21.05 -0.97 0.81
N GLY A 150 -22.03 -1.79 0.44
CA GLY A 150 -23.06 -1.45 -0.55
C GLY A 150 -22.70 -1.83 -1.99
N TYR A 151 -23.25 -1.12 -2.95
CA TYR A 151 -23.04 -1.37 -4.38
C TYR A 151 -22.03 -0.36 -4.97
N VAL A 152 -20.77 -0.71 -4.92
CA VAL A 152 -19.70 0.14 -5.45
C VAL A 152 -19.43 -0.18 -6.92
N PRO A 153 -19.49 0.79 -7.84
CA PRO A 153 -19.11 0.56 -9.22
C PRO A 153 -17.59 0.49 -9.35
N PHE A 154 -17.06 -0.69 -9.68
CA PHE A 154 -15.62 -0.89 -9.86
C PHE A 154 -15.24 -0.87 -11.34
N PRO A 155 -14.03 -0.36 -11.68
CA PRO A 155 -13.47 -0.40 -13.02
C PRO A 155 -12.84 -1.76 -13.39
N PHE A 156 -12.81 -2.73 -12.48
CA PHE A 156 -12.14 -4.02 -12.59
C PHE A 156 -13.03 -5.17 -12.11
N LYS A 157 -12.59 -6.41 -12.34
CA LYS A 157 -13.27 -7.63 -11.88
C LYS A 157 -12.89 -7.95 -10.41
N PRO A 158 -13.70 -8.78 -9.69
CA PRO A 158 -13.49 -9.07 -8.26
C PRO A 158 -12.14 -9.68 -7.88
N ASP A 159 -11.48 -10.36 -8.81
CA ASP A 159 -10.19 -11.03 -8.65
C ASP A 159 -8.97 -10.15 -8.98
N TYR A 160 -9.22 -8.88 -9.31
CA TYR A 160 -8.14 -7.96 -9.67
C TYR A 160 -7.20 -7.68 -8.49
N VAL A 161 -5.90 -7.81 -8.77
CA VAL A 161 -4.81 -7.42 -7.88
C VAL A 161 -3.84 -6.56 -8.68
N GLY A 162 -3.60 -5.34 -8.24
CA GLY A 162 -2.72 -4.44 -9.00
C GLY A 162 -2.97 -2.96 -8.71
N PRO A 163 -2.23 -2.08 -9.39
CA PRO A 163 -2.36 -0.65 -9.22
C PRO A 163 -3.65 -0.12 -9.87
N LEU A 164 -4.33 0.79 -9.18
CA LEU A 164 -5.58 1.41 -9.65
C LEU A 164 -5.37 2.35 -10.84
N ASP A 165 -4.22 3.00 -10.93
CA ASP A 165 -3.86 3.94 -12.00
C ASP A 165 -3.88 3.29 -13.40
N ARG A 166 -3.80 1.96 -13.48
CA ARG A 166 -3.97 1.21 -14.72
C ARG A 166 -5.29 1.52 -15.43
N PHE A 167 -6.32 1.94 -14.69
CA PHE A 167 -7.65 2.27 -15.24
C PHE A 167 -7.81 3.76 -15.54
N ALA A 168 -6.82 4.59 -15.18
CA ALA A 168 -6.78 5.99 -15.53
C ALA A 168 -6.67 6.14 -17.05
N GLY A 169 -7.54 6.98 -17.63
CA GLY A 169 -7.52 7.19 -19.08
C GLY A 169 -8.02 6.03 -19.93
N ASN A 170 -8.74 5.07 -19.35
CA ASN A 170 -9.35 3.99 -20.12
C ASN A 170 -10.33 4.55 -21.16
N PRO A 171 -10.31 4.09 -22.44
CA PRO A 171 -11.17 4.60 -23.50
C PRO A 171 -12.66 4.32 -23.27
N GLU A 172 -12.99 3.31 -22.49
CA GLU A 172 -14.37 2.96 -22.15
C GLU A 172 -14.91 3.93 -21.10
N LYS A 173 -15.89 4.76 -21.47
CA LYS A 173 -16.49 5.79 -20.60
C LYS A 173 -17.00 5.23 -19.26
N LYS A 174 -17.57 4.02 -19.26
CA LYS A 174 -18.07 3.37 -18.05
C LYS A 174 -16.94 3.03 -17.09
N VAL A 175 -15.85 2.45 -17.59
CA VAL A 175 -14.66 2.12 -16.78
C VAL A 175 -14.04 3.40 -16.22
N GLN A 176 -13.90 4.43 -17.04
CA GLN A 176 -13.35 5.72 -16.60
C GLN A 176 -14.21 6.39 -15.53
N LYS A 177 -15.53 6.35 -15.66
CA LYS A 177 -16.46 6.89 -14.66
C LYS A 177 -16.36 6.12 -13.35
N ASN A 178 -16.38 4.79 -13.39
CA ASN A 178 -16.21 3.93 -12.21
C ASN A 178 -14.86 4.18 -11.52
N TYR A 179 -13.79 4.33 -12.30
CA TYR A 179 -12.48 4.69 -11.77
C TYR A 179 -12.49 6.05 -11.05
N SER A 180 -13.07 7.07 -11.69
CA SER A 180 -13.17 8.42 -11.10
C SER A 180 -13.96 8.41 -9.79
N PHE A 181 -15.10 7.73 -9.74
CA PHE A 181 -15.88 7.56 -8.52
C PHE A 181 -15.09 6.85 -7.44
N LEU A 182 -14.41 5.73 -7.77
CA LEU A 182 -13.63 4.96 -6.82
C LEU A 182 -12.47 5.79 -6.23
N VAL A 183 -11.77 6.58 -7.04
CA VAL A 183 -10.71 7.47 -6.58
C VAL A 183 -11.24 8.53 -5.61
N LYS A 184 -12.38 9.15 -5.93
CA LYS A 184 -13.04 10.11 -5.04
C LYS A 184 -13.41 9.48 -3.71
N LEU A 185 -14.01 8.28 -3.73
CA LEU A 185 -14.38 7.52 -2.54
C LEU A 185 -13.17 7.16 -1.68
N ILE A 186 -12.08 6.71 -2.29
CA ILE A 186 -10.82 6.41 -1.59
C ILE A 186 -10.25 7.67 -0.94
N ASN A 187 -10.27 8.81 -1.64
CA ASN A 187 -9.79 10.09 -1.09
C ASN A 187 -10.65 10.55 0.09
N PHE A 188 -11.95 10.36 0.03
CA PHE A 188 -12.85 10.62 1.15
C PHE A 188 -12.50 9.74 2.36
N VAL A 189 -12.31 8.43 2.18
CA VAL A 189 -11.94 7.53 3.29
C VAL A 189 -10.53 7.85 3.83
N LYS A 190 -9.59 8.24 2.98
CA LYS A 190 -8.27 8.72 3.43
C LYS A 190 -8.37 9.99 4.25
N PHE A 191 -9.23 10.91 3.87
CA PHE A 191 -9.50 12.13 4.65
C PHE A 191 -10.06 11.75 6.03
N VAL A 192 -11.04 10.85 6.10
CA VAL A 192 -11.60 10.33 7.35
C VAL A 192 -10.51 9.66 8.22
N ASP A 193 -9.62 8.84 7.64
CA ASP A 193 -8.54 8.17 8.38
C ASP A 193 -7.44 9.12 8.85
N SER A 194 -7.28 10.29 8.21
CA SER A 194 -6.27 11.29 8.56
C SER A 194 -6.66 12.25 9.69
N ASP A 195 -7.94 12.33 10.00
CA ASP A 195 -8.49 13.19 11.06
C ASP A 195 -8.95 12.35 12.25
N ASP A 196 -8.41 12.61 13.44
CA ASP A 196 -8.67 11.80 14.64
C ASP A 196 -10.14 11.78 15.05
N PHE A 197 -10.88 12.90 14.85
CA PHE A 197 -12.30 12.96 15.15
C PHE A 197 -13.11 12.10 14.18
N TRP A 198 -12.92 12.31 12.87
CA TRP A 198 -13.68 11.56 11.86
C TRP A 198 -13.33 10.08 11.86
N LYS A 199 -12.10 9.72 12.10
CA LYS A 199 -11.63 8.33 12.27
C LYS A 199 -12.29 7.64 13.46
N ALA A 200 -12.47 8.35 14.57
CA ALA A 200 -13.16 7.82 15.74
C ALA A 200 -14.67 7.77 15.51
N PHE A 201 -15.23 8.70 14.75
CA PHE A 201 -16.67 8.87 14.57
C PHE A 201 -17.25 7.95 13.49
N ILE A 202 -16.61 7.84 12.31
CA ILE A 202 -17.12 7.09 11.15
C ILE A 202 -16.60 5.67 11.15
N VAL A 203 -17.50 4.68 11.25
CA VAL A 203 -17.14 3.26 11.23
C VAL A 203 -17.43 2.58 9.90
N GLN A 204 -18.44 3.09 9.17
CA GLN A 204 -18.84 2.52 7.90
C GLN A 204 -19.24 3.61 6.91
N VAL A 205 -18.89 3.39 5.66
CA VAL A 205 -19.30 4.18 4.50
C VAL A 205 -20.11 3.26 3.60
N HIS A 206 -21.41 3.51 3.49
CA HIS A 206 -22.31 2.70 2.67
C HIS A 206 -22.59 3.39 1.35
N VAL A 207 -22.32 2.71 0.24
CA VAL A 207 -22.61 3.21 -1.11
C VAL A 207 -24.01 2.76 -1.49
N VAL A 208 -24.92 3.73 -1.60
CA VAL A 208 -26.32 3.50 -1.98
C VAL A 208 -26.38 3.42 -3.49
N GLY A 209 -26.53 2.22 -4.01
CA GLY A 209 -26.63 1.99 -5.46
C GLY A 209 -27.62 0.88 -5.76
N SER A 210 -28.17 0.90 -6.96
CA SER A 210 -28.89 -0.24 -7.52
C SER A 210 -28.05 -0.91 -8.60
N GLN A 211 -28.28 -2.19 -8.87
CA GLN A 211 -27.65 -2.92 -9.98
C GLN A 211 -27.97 -2.35 -11.36
N ALA A 212 -28.98 -1.50 -11.44
CA ALA A 212 -29.47 -0.90 -12.67
C ALA A 212 -29.25 0.61 -12.64
N GLY A 213 -28.19 1.09 -13.29
CA GLY A 213 -28.01 2.52 -13.42
C GLY A 213 -26.78 2.92 -14.22
N ASP A 214 -26.89 2.94 -15.55
CA ASP A 214 -25.92 3.65 -16.38
C ASP A 214 -26.08 5.16 -16.13
N GLY A 215 -25.04 5.78 -15.61
CA GLY A 215 -24.91 7.22 -15.61
C GLY A 215 -25.07 7.96 -14.28
N TYR A 216 -25.35 7.31 -13.17
CA TYR A 216 -25.54 7.93 -11.86
C TYR A 216 -24.29 7.76 -10.97
N ASP A 217 -23.85 8.86 -10.34
CA ASP A 217 -22.86 8.75 -9.25
C ASP A 217 -23.63 8.31 -8.00
N PRO A 218 -23.23 7.18 -7.37
CA PRO A 218 -23.93 6.67 -6.20
C PRO A 218 -23.91 7.67 -5.05
N ASP A 219 -25.01 7.74 -4.31
CA ASP A 219 -25.04 8.44 -3.03
C ASP A 219 -24.29 7.65 -1.96
N ILE A 220 -23.80 8.35 -0.97
CA ILE A 220 -23.06 7.76 0.15
C ILE A 220 -23.79 8.04 1.45
N GLU A 221 -23.93 7.02 2.26
CA GLU A 221 -24.34 7.09 3.66
C GLU A 221 -23.16 6.79 4.58
N ILE A 222 -23.12 7.47 5.70
CA ILE A 222 -22.12 7.30 6.74
C ILE A 222 -22.82 6.74 7.97
N VAL A 223 -22.23 5.71 8.56
CA VAL A 223 -22.68 5.16 9.85
C VAL A 223 -21.69 5.60 10.93
N PRO A 224 -22.16 6.37 11.92
CA PRO A 224 -21.33 6.79 13.05
C PRO A 224 -21.14 5.65 14.05
N ARG A 225 -20.13 5.79 14.90
CA ARG A 225 -19.84 4.85 15.99
C ARG A 225 -20.83 4.97 17.15
N ALA A 226 -21.31 6.18 17.38
CA ALA A 226 -22.22 6.52 18.46
C ALA A 226 -23.57 6.95 17.90
N GLY A 227 -24.67 6.47 18.49
CA GLY A 227 -26.04 6.68 18.01
C GLY A 227 -26.45 5.69 16.93
N ASP A 228 -27.76 5.59 16.70
CA ASP A 228 -28.37 4.70 15.71
C ASP A 228 -28.69 5.42 14.38
N GLN A 229 -28.08 6.58 14.19
CA GLN A 229 -28.36 7.47 13.07
C GLN A 229 -27.68 6.97 11.79
N VAL A 230 -28.35 7.15 10.67
CA VAL A 230 -27.75 7.06 9.34
C VAL A 230 -27.61 8.46 8.76
N ILE A 231 -26.42 8.78 8.27
CA ILE A 231 -26.10 10.12 7.75
C ILE A 231 -25.95 10.04 6.24
N MET A 232 -26.91 10.59 5.49
CA MET A 232 -26.86 10.71 4.05
C MET A 232 -25.94 11.85 3.65
N LEU A 233 -24.75 11.52 3.17
CA LEU A 233 -23.80 12.49 2.62
C LEU A 233 -24.22 12.92 1.21
N GLY A 234 -24.87 12.03 0.46
CA GLY A 234 -25.14 12.18 -0.97
C GLY A 234 -23.89 11.95 -1.81
N SER A 235 -23.67 12.75 -2.85
CA SER A 235 -22.44 12.67 -3.65
C SER A 235 -21.18 12.80 -2.80
N VAL A 236 -20.11 12.12 -3.18
CA VAL A 236 -18.77 12.26 -2.54
C VAL A 236 -18.22 13.67 -2.70
N ASP A 237 -18.63 14.39 -3.74
CA ASP A 237 -18.09 15.72 -4.02
C ASP A 237 -18.43 16.72 -2.88
N GLY A 238 -17.44 17.52 -2.48
CA GLY A 238 -17.57 18.53 -1.43
C GLY A 238 -17.75 17.94 -0.01
N TYR A 239 -17.24 16.76 0.24
CA TYR A 239 -17.37 16.07 1.53
C TYR A 239 -16.80 16.90 2.69
N GLU A 240 -15.74 17.70 2.51
CA GLU A 240 -15.16 18.53 3.57
C GLU A 240 -16.20 19.54 4.09
N GLN A 241 -16.92 20.20 3.19
CA GLN A 241 -17.94 21.17 3.56
C GLN A 241 -19.15 20.50 4.25
N LYS A 242 -19.56 19.34 3.74
CA LYS A 242 -20.65 18.54 4.31
C LYS A 242 -20.31 18.04 5.72
N LEU A 243 -19.08 17.56 5.92
CA LEU A 243 -18.61 17.12 7.23
C LEU A 243 -18.45 18.31 8.20
N ALA A 244 -17.98 19.46 7.76
CA ALA A 244 -17.92 20.66 8.59
C ALA A 244 -19.34 21.10 9.03
N LYS A 245 -20.33 21.03 8.13
CA LYS A 245 -21.73 21.29 8.43
C LYS A 245 -22.29 20.27 9.45
N LEU A 246 -21.98 18.99 9.27
CA LEU A 246 -22.35 17.93 10.22
C LEU A 246 -21.75 18.18 11.61
N LEU A 247 -20.48 18.54 11.68
CA LEU A 247 -19.82 18.86 12.95
C LEU A 247 -20.49 20.04 13.66
N SER A 248 -20.87 21.09 12.92
CA SER A 248 -21.63 22.20 13.45
C SER A 248 -23.00 21.78 13.99
N PHE A 249 -23.69 20.88 13.27
CA PHE A 249 -24.96 20.31 13.72
C PHE A 249 -24.82 19.54 15.05
N TYR A 250 -23.82 18.67 15.17
CA TYR A 250 -23.57 17.95 16.41
C TYR A 250 -23.24 18.88 17.58
N ARG A 251 -22.52 19.97 17.35
CA ARG A 251 -22.16 20.93 18.40
C ARG A 251 -23.34 21.79 18.88
N HIS A 252 -24.26 22.12 17.99
CA HIS A 252 -25.31 23.11 18.28
C HIS A 252 -26.69 22.49 18.44
N ALA A 253 -27.05 21.45 17.72
CA ALA A 253 -28.37 20.84 17.80
C ALA A 253 -28.35 19.63 18.74
N VAL A 254 -27.52 18.62 18.43
CA VAL A 254 -27.47 17.37 19.19
C VAL A 254 -27.05 17.55 20.65
N ALA A 255 -26.22 18.57 20.92
CA ALA A 255 -25.81 18.91 22.28
C ALA A 255 -26.98 19.38 23.15
N TYR A 256 -28.04 19.95 22.57
CA TYR A 256 -29.25 20.42 23.31
C TYR A 256 -30.38 19.40 23.29
N GLU A 257 -30.61 18.74 22.16
CA GLU A 257 -31.76 17.84 21.96
C GLU A 257 -31.44 16.36 22.26
N GLY A 258 -30.16 16.04 22.42
CA GLY A 258 -29.68 14.68 22.68
C GLY A 258 -29.36 13.88 21.42
N TRP A 259 -28.67 12.76 21.59
CA TRP A 259 -28.16 11.93 20.50
C TRP A 259 -29.25 11.24 19.65
N ASN A 260 -30.46 11.11 20.17
CA ASN A 260 -31.57 10.41 19.51
C ASN A 260 -32.56 11.38 18.84
N CYS A 261 -32.23 12.65 18.70
CA CYS A 261 -33.10 13.61 18.06
C CYS A 261 -33.41 13.32 16.58
N CYS A 262 -32.55 12.53 15.92
CA CYS A 262 -32.70 12.16 14.52
C CYS A 262 -32.35 10.69 14.33
N SER A 263 -33.16 9.93 13.58
CA SER A 263 -32.79 8.61 13.07
C SER A 263 -32.04 8.70 11.73
N TYR A 264 -32.33 9.76 10.98
CA TYR A 264 -31.74 10.00 9.68
C TYR A 264 -31.37 11.48 9.49
N ILE A 265 -30.11 11.73 9.11
CA ILE A 265 -29.57 13.08 8.90
C ILE A 265 -29.19 13.22 7.42
N ASN A 266 -29.81 14.17 6.70
CA ASN A 266 -29.52 14.39 5.29
C ASN A 266 -28.70 15.65 5.06
N LEU A 267 -27.50 15.49 4.48
CA LEU A 267 -26.53 16.55 4.20
C LEU A 267 -26.46 16.92 2.69
N LYS A 268 -27.29 16.32 1.84
CA LYS A 268 -27.27 16.58 0.38
C LYS A 268 -27.48 18.04 0.02
N TYR A 269 -28.29 18.75 0.78
CA TYR A 269 -28.65 20.13 0.50
C TYR A 269 -27.56 21.09 0.99
N LYS A 270 -27.27 22.11 0.16
CA LYS A 270 -26.12 23.00 0.36
C LYS A 270 -26.17 23.73 1.71
N ASP A 271 -27.29 24.34 2.04
CA ASP A 271 -27.41 25.32 3.15
C ASP A 271 -28.30 24.83 4.31
N GLN A 272 -28.71 23.56 4.29
CA GLN A 272 -29.60 23.01 5.32
C GLN A 272 -29.25 21.56 5.66
N ILE A 273 -29.61 21.14 6.86
CA ILE A 273 -29.62 19.77 7.32
C ILE A 273 -31.06 19.35 7.52
N VAL A 274 -31.47 18.25 6.94
CA VAL A 274 -32.79 17.67 7.19
C VAL A 274 -32.65 16.51 8.15
N CYS A 275 -33.28 16.62 9.30
CA CYS A 275 -33.35 15.61 10.32
C CYS A 275 -34.73 14.93 10.25
N ILE A 276 -34.74 13.62 10.32
CA ILE A 276 -35.95 12.79 10.42
C ILE A 276 -35.85 12.00 11.71
N GLU A 277 -36.90 12.09 12.54
CA GLU A 277 -37.04 11.33 13.78
C GLU A 277 -37.35 9.85 13.54
#